data_84cc67fe9aa7b71d33c2282325a7232f
#
_entry.id   84cc67fe9aa7b71d33c2282325a7232f
#
_cell.length_a   1.000
_cell.length_b   1.000
_cell.length_c   1.000
_cell.angle_alpha   90.00
_cell.angle_beta   90.00
_cell.angle_gamma   90.00
#
_symmetry.space_group_name_H-M   'P 1'
#
loop_
_entity.id
_entity.type
_entity.pdbx_description
1 polymer ?
#
loop_
_entity_poly.entity_id
_entity_poly.type
_entity_poly.pdbx_seq_one_letter_code
_entity_poly.pdbx_strand_id
1 'polypeptide(L)'
;MLAVAANAQEMSPSVAWDKINAGALVLDVRTEQEFAAGHLEGAVNIPFELVLTHLTKQGLSKDTDIVLYCRSGRRSGIANADLVKAGFTQTYNGGGLEMLQAHLKQSAN
;
A
#
# COMPACT_ATOMS: atom_id res chain seq x y z
N MET A 1 12.17 -3.20 20.53
CA MET A 1 12.54 -1.94 20.31
C MET A 1 12.68 -1.52 18.89
N LEU A 2 13.28 -2.31 18.10
CA LEU A 2 13.45 -1.96 16.71
C LEU A 2 12.17 -1.98 15.93
N ALA A 3 11.20 -2.78 16.34
CA ALA A 3 9.91 -2.86 15.67
C ALA A 3 9.17 -1.53 15.69
N VAL A 4 9.38 -0.75 16.74
CA VAL A 4 8.73 0.55 16.85
C VAL A 4 9.27 1.50 15.79
N ALA A 5 10.58 1.48 15.59
CA ALA A 5 11.19 2.34 14.58
C ALA A 5 10.69 2.00 13.18
N ALA A 6 10.53 0.71 12.88
CA ALA A 6 10.03 0.30 11.58
C ALA A 6 8.60 0.79 11.36
N ASN A 7 7.75 0.67 12.41
CA ASN A 7 6.38 1.14 12.31
C ASN A 7 6.30 2.64 12.14
N ALA A 8 7.21 3.37 12.75
CA ALA A 8 7.21 4.82 12.67
C ALA A 8 7.49 5.33 11.26
N GLN A 9 8.04 4.46 10.39
CA GLN A 9 8.37 4.86 9.03
C GLN A 9 7.27 4.60 8.03
N GLU A 10 6.23 3.88 8.43
CA GLU A 10 5.11 3.65 7.54
C GLU A 10 4.35 4.95 7.27
N MET A 11 3.67 4.98 6.14
CA MET A 11 2.87 6.10 5.68
C MET A 11 3.70 7.33 5.28
N SER A 12 4.97 7.10 4.96
CA SER A 12 5.78 8.16 4.37
C SER A 12 5.53 8.20 2.87
N PRO A 13 4.99 9.30 2.33
CA PRO A 13 4.78 9.38 0.89
C PRO A 13 6.08 9.24 0.10
N SER A 14 7.16 9.79 0.62
CA SER A 14 8.45 9.70 -0.06
C SER A 14 8.91 8.25 -0.20
N VAL A 15 8.83 7.49 0.89
CA VAL A 15 9.23 6.08 0.87
C VAL A 15 8.29 5.28 -0.04
N ALA A 16 6.99 5.55 0.03
CA ALA A 16 6.02 4.86 -0.80
C ALA A 16 6.33 5.08 -2.29
N TRP A 17 6.59 6.32 -2.68
CA TRP A 17 6.87 6.62 -4.07
C TRP A 17 8.18 6.01 -4.54
N ASP A 18 9.20 5.96 -3.67
CA ASP A 18 10.44 5.29 -4.02
C ASP A 18 10.17 3.82 -4.38
N LYS A 19 9.34 3.16 -3.60
CA LYS A 19 8.99 1.76 -3.85
C LYS A 19 8.16 1.61 -5.11
N ILE A 20 7.20 2.48 -5.32
CA ILE A 20 6.35 2.45 -6.51
C ILE A 20 7.20 2.66 -7.76
N ASN A 21 8.10 3.63 -7.73
CA ASN A 21 8.96 3.93 -8.86
C ASN A 21 9.95 2.80 -9.14
N ALA A 22 10.25 2.00 -8.14
CA ALA A 22 11.12 0.84 -8.30
C ALA A 22 10.35 -0.40 -8.79
N GLY A 23 9.04 -0.29 -9.00
CA GLY A 23 8.26 -1.36 -9.60
C GLY A 23 7.36 -2.13 -8.66
N ALA A 24 7.13 -1.64 -7.45
CA ALA A 24 6.25 -2.33 -6.51
C ALA A 24 4.83 -2.45 -7.06
N LEU A 25 4.15 -3.54 -6.69
CA LEU A 25 2.72 -3.68 -6.93
C LEU A 25 1.99 -2.68 -6.04
N VAL A 26 1.08 -1.91 -6.61
CA VAL A 26 0.35 -0.90 -5.86
C VAL A 26 -1.09 -1.36 -5.67
N LEU A 27 -1.52 -1.48 -4.42
CA LEU A 27 -2.87 -1.93 -4.09
C LEU A 27 -3.66 -0.79 -3.46
N ASP A 28 -4.77 -0.45 -4.09
CA ASP A 28 -5.77 0.45 -3.51
C ASP A 28 -6.76 -0.42 -2.76
N VAL A 29 -6.75 -0.33 -1.44
CA VAL A 29 -7.55 -1.25 -0.62
C VAL A 29 -8.86 -0.62 -0.16
N ARG A 30 -9.30 0.42 -0.87
CA ARG A 30 -10.59 1.06 -0.61
C ARG A 30 -11.69 0.31 -1.33
N THR A 31 -12.90 0.83 -1.26
CA THR A 31 -14.02 0.24 -1.97
C THR A 31 -13.90 0.49 -3.47
N GLU A 32 -14.68 -0.27 -4.24
CA GLU A 32 -14.74 -0.08 -5.69
C GLU A 32 -15.22 1.32 -6.04
N GLN A 33 -16.15 1.85 -5.28
CA GLN A 33 -16.69 3.18 -5.54
C GLN A 33 -15.64 4.26 -5.32
N GLU A 34 -14.89 4.14 -4.25
CA GLU A 34 -13.81 5.08 -3.98
C GLU A 34 -12.75 5.02 -5.09
N PHE A 35 -12.40 3.80 -5.50
CA PHE A 35 -11.41 3.60 -6.56
C PHE A 35 -11.88 4.25 -7.88
N ALA A 36 -13.14 4.06 -8.21
CA ALA A 36 -13.69 4.60 -9.45
C ALA A 36 -13.69 6.13 -9.46
N ALA A 37 -13.79 6.74 -8.30
CA ALA A 37 -13.79 8.20 -8.19
C ALA A 37 -12.40 8.82 -8.34
N GLY A 38 -11.37 8.01 -8.30
CA GLY A 38 -9.99 8.48 -8.46
C GLY A 38 -9.03 7.57 -7.69
N HIS A 39 -7.89 7.25 -8.30
CA HIS A 39 -6.91 6.37 -7.70
C HIS A 39 -5.54 6.65 -8.32
N LEU A 40 -4.49 6.10 -7.73
CA LEU A 40 -3.15 6.23 -8.29
C LEU A 40 -3.07 5.44 -9.59
N GLU A 41 -2.38 6.01 -10.57
CA GLU A 41 -2.18 5.36 -11.85
C GLU A 41 -1.49 4.02 -11.65
N GLY A 42 -2.04 2.98 -12.27
CA GLY A 42 -1.46 1.64 -12.17
C GLY A 42 -1.88 0.85 -10.95
N ALA A 43 -2.66 1.45 -10.05
CA ALA A 43 -3.10 0.75 -8.84
C ALA A 43 -4.14 -0.32 -9.18
N VAL A 44 -4.09 -1.43 -8.43
CA VAL A 44 -5.07 -2.50 -8.52
C VAL A 44 -5.97 -2.39 -7.30
N ASN A 45 -7.28 -2.48 -7.52
CA ASN A 45 -8.24 -2.33 -6.41
C ASN A 45 -8.59 -3.69 -5.82
N ILE A 46 -8.25 -3.87 -4.55
CA ILE A 46 -8.67 -5.05 -3.78
C ILE A 46 -9.06 -4.53 -2.40
N PRO A 47 -10.34 -4.56 -2.03
CA PRO A 47 -10.76 -4.10 -0.71
C PRO A 47 -9.97 -4.75 0.40
N PHE A 48 -9.70 -3.99 1.46
CA PHE A 48 -8.70 -4.40 2.46
C PHE A 48 -8.99 -5.78 3.10
N GLU A 49 -10.25 -6.11 3.27
CA GLU A 49 -10.61 -7.40 3.87
C GLU A 49 -10.27 -8.59 2.99
N LEU A 50 -10.08 -8.37 1.70
CA LEU A 50 -9.88 -9.43 0.73
C LEU A 50 -8.44 -9.55 0.26
N VAL A 51 -7.56 -8.69 0.72
CA VAL A 51 -6.20 -8.63 0.18
C VAL A 51 -5.46 -9.96 0.36
N LEU A 52 -5.40 -10.45 1.58
CA LEU A 52 -4.63 -11.67 1.86
C LEU A 52 -5.17 -12.86 1.07
N THR A 53 -6.49 -13.05 1.08
CA THR A 53 -7.12 -14.15 0.36
C THR A 53 -6.83 -14.06 -1.13
N HIS A 54 -6.96 -12.86 -1.68
CA HIS A 54 -6.78 -12.64 -3.11
C HIS A 54 -5.36 -12.94 -3.54
N LEU A 55 -4.37 -12.41 -2.83
CA LEU A 55 -2.98 -12.60 -3.18
C LEU A 55 -2.55 -14.06 -2.99
N THR A 56 -3.08 -14.71 -1.95
CA THR A 56 -2.80 -16.13 -1.71
C THR A 56 -3.33 -16.98 -2.86
N LYS A 57 -4.54 -16.69 -3.30
CA LYS A 57 -5.15 -17.41 -4.42
C LYS A 57 -4.37 -17.26 -5.70
N GLN A 58 -3.79 -16.09 -5.91
CA GLN A 58 -2.98 -15.83 -7.10
C GLN A 58 -1.60 -16.46 -7.01
N GLY A 59 -1.25 -16.99 -5.85
CA GLY A 59 0.07 -17.60 -5.67
C GLY A 59 1.19 -16.58 -5.68
N LEU A 60 0.92 -15.34 -5.26
CA LEU A 60 1.91 -14.29 -5.29
C LEU A 60 3.08 -14.62 -4.35
N SER A 61 4.29 -14.38 -4.82
CA SER A 61 5.49 -14.64 -4.03
C SER A 61 5.51 -13.79 -2.77
N LYS A 62 5.96 -14.38 -1.67
CA LYS A 62 6.01 -13.69 -0.38
C LYS A 62 7.02 -12.56 -0.33
N ASP A 63 7.94 -12.50 -1.29
CA ASP A 63 8.91 -11.41 -1.35
C ASP A 63 8.57 -10.37 -2.42
N THR A 64 7.34 -10.39 -2.93
CA THR A 64 6.87 -9.38 -3.87
C THR A 64 6.82 -8.02 -3.18
N ASP A 65 7.35 -6.99 -3.84
CA ASP A 65 7.28 -5.63 -3.33
C ASP A 65 5.87 -5.10 -3.51
N ILE A 66 5.23 -4.69 -2.42
CA ILE A 66 3.84 -4.24 -2.43
C ILE A 66 3.70 -2.95 -1.63
N VAL A 67 3.06 -1.96 -2.22
CA VAL A 67 2.66 -0.75 -1.50
C VAL A 67 1.14 -0.73 -1.46
N LEU A 68 0.58 -0.63 -0.26
CA LEU A 68 -0.86 -0.55 -0.07
C LEU A 68 -1.22 0.86 0.37
N TYR A 69 -2.38 1.35 -0.08
CA TYR A 69 -2.88 2.62 0.41
C TYR A 69 -4.40 2.59 0.50
N CYS A 70 -4.95 3.50 1.29
CA CYS A 70 -6.40 3.68 1.36
C CYS A 70 -6.68 5.18 1.43
N ARG A 71 -7.67 5.58 2.20
CA ARG A 71 -8.00 6.99 2.33
C ARG A 71 -7.12 7.69 3.35
N SER A 72 -6.84 7.00 4.47
CA SER A 72 -6.10 7.60 5.58
C SER A 72 -4.95 6.75 6.08
N GLY A 73 -4.81 5.53 5.58
CA GLY A 73 -3.79 4.60 6.03
C GLY A 73 -4.27 3.57 7.03
N ARG A 74 -5.50 3.70 7.56
CA ARG A 74 -5.99 2.75 8.56
C ARG A 74 -6.33 1.39 7.94
N ARG A 75 -7.11 1.38 6.87
CA ARG A 75 -7.48 0.11 6.20
C ARG A 75 -6.27 -0.56 5.58
N SER A 76 -5.40 0.24 4.97
CA SER A 76 -4.18 -0.31 4.37
C SER A 76 -3.24 -0.83 5.45
N GLY A 77 -3.24 -0.22 6.64
CA GLY A 77 -2.47 -0.74 7.77
C GLY A 77 -2.95 -2.10 8.22
N ILE A 78 -4.28 -2.29 8.25
CA ILE A 78 -4.85 -3.58 8.62
C ILE A 78 -4.47 -4.66 7.60
N ALA A 79 -4.62 -4.34 6.32
CA ALA A 79 -4.27 -5.29 5.26
C ALA A 79 -2.77 -5.61 5.29
N ASN A 80 -1.94 -4.58 5.50
CA ASN A 80 -0.50 -4.77 5.58
C ASN A 80 -0.12 -5.70 6.72
N ALA A 81 -0.75 -5.51 7.89
CA ALA A 81 -0.48 -6.37 9.04
C ALA A 81 -0.85 -7.83 8.75
N ASP A 82 -1.95 -8.04 8.05
CA ASP A 82 -2.36 -9.40 7.65
C ASP A 82 -1.32 -10.04 6.74
N LEU A 83 -0.79 -9.26 5.80
CA LEU A 83 0.23 -9.78 4.89
C LEU A 83 1.52 -10.12 5.62
N VAL A 84 1.96 -9.24 6.52
CA VAL A 84 3.17 -9.48 7.30
C VAL A 84 3.02 -10.75 8.12
N LYS A 85 1.87 -10.93 8.76
CA LYS A 85 1.59 -12.11 9.55
C LYS A 85 1.63 -13.38 8.73
N ALA A 86 1.23 -13.28 7.46
CA ALA A 86 1.21 -14.43 6.56
C ALA A 86 2.56 -14.70 5.91
N GLY A 87 3.58 -13.91 6.23
CA GLY A 87 4.93 -14.15 5.73
C GLY A 87 5.39 -13.26 4.59
N PHE A 88 4.58 -12.30 4.16
CA PHE A 88 5.04 -11.35 3.15
C PHE A 88 6.07 -10.42 3.77
N THR A 89 7.21 -10.25 3.09
CA THR A 89 8.37 -9.58 3.68
C THR A 89 8.65 -8.20 3.10
N GLN A 90 8.00 -7.82 2.00
CA GLN A 90 8.33 -6.57 1.31
C GLN A 90 7.06 -5.73 1.09
N THR A 91 6.31 -5.53 2.16
CA THR A 91 5.07 -4.76 2.06
C THR A 91 5.18 -3.45 2.84
N TYR A 92 4.49 -2.44 2.36
CA TYR A 92 4.57 -1.11 2.96
C TYR A 92 3.20 -0.43 2.94
N ASN A 93 2.80 0.10 4.09
CA ASN A 93 1.59 0.91 4.18
C ASN A 93 1.91 2.32 3.72
N GLY A 94 1.47 2.68 2.53
CA GLY A 94 1.76 3.97 1.94
C GLY A 94 0.92 5.12 2.45
N GLY A 95 -0.13 4.83 3.24
CA GLY A 95 -0.96 5.87 3.83
C GLY A 95 -2.19 6.20 3.01
N GLY A 96 -2.46 7.48 2.84
CA GLY A 96 -3.67 7.95 2.20
C GLY A 96 -3.45 8.48 0.79
N LEU A 97 -4.47 8.33 -0.04
CA LEU A 97 -4.39 8.74 -1.44
C LEU A 97 -4.02 10.21 -1.59
N GLU A 98 -4.67 11.09 -0.81
CA GLU A 98 -4.42 12.53 -0.95
C GLU A 98 -2.98 12.90 -0.62
N MET A 99 -2.43 12.28 0.40
CA MET A 99 -1.04 12.55 0.77
C MET A 99 -0.08 12.08 -0.31
N LEU A 100 -0.38 10.92 -0.89
CA LEU A 100 0.45 10.40 -1.97
C LEU A 100 0.40 11.30 -3.20
N GLN A 101 -0.80 11.77 -3.54
CA GLN A 101 -0.97 12.67 -4.68
C GLN A 101 -0.32 14.02 -4.43
N ALA A 102 -0.44 14.53 -3.20
CA ALA A 102 0.15 15.82 -2.83
C ALA A 102 1.68 15.77 -2.93
N HIS A 103 2.26 14.64 -2.52
CA HIS A 103 3.71 14.48 -2.60
C HIS A 103 4.19 14.50 -4.04
N LEU A 104 3.45 13.86 -4.93
CA LEU A 104 3.79 13.84 -6.34
C LEU A 104 3.78 15.25 -6.93
N LYS A 105 2.78 16.04 -6.54
CA LYS A 105 2.68 17.43 -6.98
C LYS A 105 3.87 18.25 -6.51
N GLN A 106 4.28 18.07 -5.26
CA GLN A 106 5.43 18.77 -4.71
C GLN A 106 6.70 18.39 -5.44
N SER A 107 6.85 17.12 -5.79
CA SER A 107 8.03 16.63 -6.48
C SER A 107 8.13 17.18 -7.89
N ALA A 108 7.00 17.51 -8.51
CA ALA A 108 6.98 18.01 -9.87
C ALA A 108 7.45 19.45 -9.96
N ASN A 109 7.48 20.14 -8.83
CA ASN A 109 7.96 21.52 -8.78
C ASN A 109 9.44 21.56 -8.42
#